data_a39c2b891eae2dcc3aface5b53cd7555
#
_entry.id   a39c2b891eae2dcc3aface5b53cd7555
#
_cell.length_a   1.000
_cell.length_b   1.000
_cell.length_c   1.000
_cell.angle_alpha   90.00
_cell.angle_beta   90.00
_cell.angle_gamma   90.00
#
_symmetry.space_group_name_H-M   'P 1'
#
loop_
_entity.id
_entity.type
_entity.pdbx_description
1 polymer ?
#
loop_
_entity_poly.entity_id
_entity_poly.type
_entity_poly.pdbx_seq_one_letter_code
_entity_poly.pdbx_strand_id
1 'polypeptide(L)'
;MKKKYLVEKEREKESARDFNTPLFAPSRKNLLPVTPDYDYMRSGALNSFASAVCEGAFLAAGGILSPIFRLKIVGRENLCGVGGAIITSNHISPFDCALVKRAVGRRRMKITVADFNNWDNLGGAILRASGTMPMGGGIACRKNLSDAIKASVNDGRFVLFYPEGALWWCYEKPRPLLDGAFYSAAKNNVPVVPMFFTFEDYGRERDGIRKKRFTLHIGKPIYPDTALSVHQNTVRMKELTYSFNLATYIKAYGHEPEYLPEVAVAADTADEKVAAVAAAERQPAKTPDKNAAKPTERRPEPNERRTPAPRPSPSYPSYPAGDMTPAPEYGYEYPGEEAVPGFQSAGGGVAAFTITRKI
;
A
#
# COMPACT_ATOMS: atom_id res chain seq x y z
N MET A 1 21.39 4.22 -9.15
CA MET A 1 21.22 2.75 -9.05
C MET A 1 21.09 2.20 -10.46
N LYS A 2 21.84 1.16 -10.85
CA LYS A 2 21.78 0.63 -12.23
C LYS A 2 20.45 -0.10 -12.44
N LYS A 3 19.70 0.20 -13.51
CA LYS A 3 18.42 -0.42 -13.85
C LYS A 3 18.47 -1.95 -13.82
N LYS A 4 19.58 -2.54 -14.29
CA LYS A 4 19.78 -3.99 -14.26
C LYS A 4 19.58 -4.60 -12.87
N TYR A 5 20.09 -3.95 -11.83
CA TYR A 5 19.96 -4.41 -10.45
C TYR A 5 18.51 -4.31 -9.92
N LEU A 6 17.77 -3.26 -10.34
CA LEU A 6 16.36 -3.12 -9.97
C LEU A 6 15.51 -4.25 -10.58
N VAL A 7 15.68 -4.51 -11.88
CA VAL A 7 14.95 -5.58 -12.58
C VAL A 7 15.29 -6.96 -12.03
N GLU A 8 16.55 -7.18 -11.64
CA GLU A 8 16.96 -8.43 -11.01
C GLU A 8 16.28 -8.67 -9.67
N LYS A 9 16.21 -7.63 -8.83
CA LYS A 9 15.49 -7.69 -7.55
C LYS A 9 13.96 -7.89 -7.72
N GLU A 10 13.37 -7.27 -8.71
CA GLU A 10 11.95 -7.49 -9.04
C GLU A 10 11.72 -8.95 -9.42
N ARG A 11 12.55 -9.52 -10.28
CA ARG A 11 12.46 -10.92 -10.70
C ARG A 11 12.67 -11.91 -9.53
N GLU A 12 13.65 -11.64 -8.67
CA GLU A 12 13.90 -12.44 -7.47
C GLU A 12 12.66 -12.49 -6.58
N LYS A 13 12.07 -11.34 -6.28
CA LYS A 13 10.86 -11.25 -5.44
C LYS A 13 9.62 -11.81 -6.12
N GLU A 14 9.46 -11.61 -7.42
CA GLU A 14 8.34 -12.18 -8.18
C GLU A 14 8.39 -13.71 -8.17
N SER A 15 9.58 -14.30 -8.39
CA SER A 15 9.78 -15.75 -8.32
C SER A 15 9.58 -16.33 -6.92
N ALA A 16 9.91 -15.55 -5.89
CA ALA A 16 9.69 -15.91 -4.50
C ALA A 16 8.26 -15.64 -4.00
N ARG A 17 7.36 -15.11 -4.85
CA ARG A 17 6.01 -14.65 -4.47
C ARG A 17 6.00 -13.60 -3.35
N ASP A 18 7.11 -12.91 -3.13
CA ASP A 18 7.27 -11.88 -2.10
C ASP A 18 6.84 -10.50 -2.61
N PHE A 19 5.57 -10.37 -3.02
CA PHE A 19 5.04 -9.17 -3.67
C PHE A 19 4.82 -7.97 -2.74
N ASN A 20 4.70 -8.22 -1.44
CA ASN A 20 4.28 -7.20 -0.48
C ASN A 20 5.44 -6.56 0.29
N THR A 21 6.67 -6.94 0.01
CA THR A 21 7.85 -6.36 0.66
C THR A 21 8.63 -5.42 -0.27
N PRO A 22 9.33 -4.42 0.29
CA PRO A 22 10.15 -3.51 -0.49
C PRO A 22 11.25 -4.21 -1.27
N LEU A 23 11.58 -3.72 -2.47
CA LEU A 23 12.72 -4.21 -3.25
C LEU A 23 14.06 -4.02 -2.53
N PHE A 24 14.14 -3.02 -1.68
CA PHE A 24 15.34 -2.70 -0.88
C PHE A 24 14.94 -2.45 0.56
N ALA A 25 15.80 -2.86 1.48
CA ALA A 25 15.60 -2.57 2.89
C ALA A 25 15.53 -1.05 3.13
N PRO A 26 14.45 -0.55 3.76
CA PRO A 26 14.31 0.88 4.01
C PRO A 26 15.30 1.34 5.09
N SER A 27 15.73 2.61 5.00
CA SER A 27 16.51 3.23 6.07
C SER A 27 15.62 3.45 7.29
N ARG A 28 16.10 3.03 8.47
CA ARG A 28 15.42 3.26 9.76
C ARG A 28 16.16 4.28 10.64
N LYS A 29 16.91 5.21 10.03
CA LYS A 29 17.62 6.26 10.74
C LYS A 29 16.71 7.48 10.95
N ASN A 30 16.83 8.13 12.11
CA ASN A 30 16.15 9.38 12.45
C ASN A 30 14.63 9.29 12.22
N LEU A 31 13.98 8.29 12.79
CA LEU A 31 12.53 8.11 12.71
C LEU A 31 11.86 8.74 13.95
N LEU A 32 10.78 9.44 13.71
CA LEU A 32 9.85 9.84 14.77
C LEU A 32 8.96 8.63 15.11
N PRO A 33 8.97 8.15 16.38
CA PRO A 33 8.17 6.99 16.77
C PRO A 33 6.67 7.23 16.57
N VAL A 34 5.96 6.20 16.11
CA VAL A 34 4.50 6.20 16.07
C VAL A 34 3.97 5.54 17.34
N THR A 35 3.56 6.39 18.29
CA THR A 35 3.06 5.97 19.59
C THR A 35 1.53 5.78 19.59
N PRO A 36 0.94 5.12 20.61
CA PRO A 36 -0.52 4.96 20.71
C PRO A 36 -1.31 6.27 20.73
N ASP A 37 -0.70 7.37 21.15
CA ASP A 37 -1.24 8.71 21.23
C ASP A 37 -0.76 9.64 20.11
N TYR A 38 -0.20 9.09 19.03
CA TYR A 38 0.29 9.85 17.89
C TYR A 38 -0.83 10.73 17.29
N ASP A 39 -0.58 12.06 17.19
CA ASP A 39 -1.55 13.03 16.66
C ASP A 39 -1.57 13.04 15.13
N TYR A 40 -2.43 12.20 14.54
CA TYR A 40 -2.66 12.15 13.08
C TYR A 40 -3.43 13.37 12.56
N MET A 41 -4.28 13.97 13.38
CA MET A 41 -5.19 15.02 12.93
C MET A 41 -4.53 16.40 12.97
N ARG A 42 -3.51 16.59 13.83
CA ARG A 42 -2.74 17.82 13.98
C ARG A 42 -3.66 19.04 14.13
N SER A 43 -4.50 19.00 15.15
CA SER A 43 -5.48 20.04 15.43
C SER A 43 -4.80 21.39 15.79
N GLY A 44 -5.58 22.47 15.67
CA GLY A 44 -5.14 23.84 15.96
C GLY A 44 -4.92 24.70 14.72
N ALA A 45 -5.07 26.02 14.88
CA ALA A 45 -5.05 26.99 13.76
C ALA A 45 -3.73 26.96 12.98
N LEU A 46 -2.59 26.92 13.67
CA LEU A 46 -1.27 26.90 13.05
C LEU A 46 -1.04 25.62 12.24
N ASN A 47 -1.41 24.47 12.80
CA ASN A 47 -1.31 23.19 12.10
C ASN A 47 -2.26 23.14 10.89
N SER A 48 -3.46 23.69 11.01
CA SER A 48 -4.43 23.77 9.91
C SER A 48 -3.91 24.64 8.78
N PHE A 49 -3.30 25.79 9.09
CA PHE A 49 -2.66 26.67 8.11
C PHE A 49 -1.47 25.97 7.42
N ALA A 50 -0.55 25.38 8.20
CA ALA A 50 0.58 24.64 7.67
C ALA A 50 0.13 23.48 6.75
N SER A 51 -0.90 22.75 7.16
CA SER A 51 -1.48 21.68 6.34
C SER A 51 -2.08 22.20 5.03
N ALA A 52 -2.80 23.32 5.06
CA ALA A 52 -3.36 23.93 3.85
C ALA A 52 -2.28 24.35 2.84
N VAL A 53 -1.19 24.98 3.34
CA VAL A 53 -0.03 25.35 2.52
C VAL A 53 0.65 24.11 1.93
N CYS A 54 0.94 23.11 2.76
CA CYS A 54 1.59 21.87 2.31
C CYS A 54 0.71 21.06 1.35
N GLU A 55 -0.61 20.98 1.57
CA GLU A 55 -1.54 20.35 0.62
C GLU A 55 -1.60 21.10 -0.72
N GLY A 56 -1.55 22.43 -0.69
CA GLY A 56 -1.45 23.28 -1.88
C GLY A 56 -0.14 23.05 -2.65
N ALA A 57 0.98 23.03 -1.95
CA ALA A 57 2.29 22.70 -2.52
C ALA A 57 2.33 21.27 -3.11
N PHE A 58 1.70 20.33 -2.43
CA PHE A 58 1.59 18.96 -2.90
C PHE A 58 0.76 18.83 -4.19
N LEU A 59 -0.34 19.57 -4.29
CA LEU A 59 -1.14 19.67 -5.52
C LEU A 59 -0.33 20.32 -6.66
N ALA A 60 0.43 21.38 -6.36
CA ALA A 60 1.32 22.03 -7.33
C ALA A 60 2.42 21.07 -7.81
N ALA A 61 3.02 20.29 -6.90
CA ALA A 61 3.99 19.25 -7.25
C ALA A 61 3.40 18.24 -8.24
N GLY A 62 2.16 17.77 -8.00
CA GLY A 62 1.44 16.93 -8.95
C GLY A 62 1.23 17.61 -10.31
N GLY A 63 0.98 18.92 -10.33
CA GLY A 63 0.88 19.72 -11.55
C GLY A 63 2.19 19.77 -12.34
N ILE A 64 3.33 19.94 -11.65
CA ILE A 64 4.68 19.96 -12.25
C ILE A 64 5.09 18.57 -12.74
N LEU A 65 4.78 17.52 -11.95
CA LEU A 65 5.14 16.15 -12.31
C LEU A 65 4.29 15.59 -13.46
N SER A 66 3.05 16.07 -13.63
CA SER A 66 2.14 15.60 -14.68
C SER A 66 2.74 15.69 -16.09
N PRO A 67 3.31 16.82 -16.57
CA PRO A 67 3.94 16.87 -17.87
C PRO A 67 5.24 16.06 -17.94
N ILE A 68 5.99 15.92 -16.84
CA ILE A 68 7.23 15.11 -16.78
C ILE A 68 6.91 13.65 -17.07
N PHE A 69 5.87 13.10 -16.43
CA PHE A 69 5.39 11.73 -16.63
C PHE A 69 4.38 11.62 -17.78
N ARG A 70 4.07 12.71 -18.47
CA ARG A 70 3.02 12.78 -19.50
C ARG A 70 1.73 12.12 -18.98
N LEU A 71 1.32 12.48 -17.76
CA LEU A 71 0.19 11.87 -17.07
C LEU A 71 -1.11 12.04 -17.85
N LYS A 72 -1.76 10.92 -18.17
CA LYS A 72 -3.16 10.85 -18.61
C LYS A 72 -4.00 10.38 -17.42
N ILE A 73 -5.18 10.97 -17.23
CA ILE A 73 -6.15 10.56 -16.20
C ILE A 73 -7.42 10.13 -16.92
N VAL A 74 -7.89 8.92 -16.60
CA VAL A 74 -9.10 8.30 -17.18
C VAL A 74 -10.06 7.96 -16.05
N GLY A 75 -11.35 8.24 -16.20
CA GLY A 75 -12.37 7.94 -15.20
C GLY A 75 -12.43 8.96 -14.05
N ARG A 76 -11.97 10.20 -14.26
CA ARG A 76 -12.00 11.24 -13.23
C ARG A 76 -13.42 11.60 -12.78
N GLU A 77 -14.39 11.44 -13.65
CA GLU A 77 -15.83 11.59 -13.41
C GLU A 77 -16.32 10.66 -12.31
N ASN A 78 -15.72 9.51 -12.11
CA ASN A 78 -16.05 8.56 -11.05
C ASN A 78 -15.82 9.11 -9.63
N LEU A 79 -15.10 10.22 -9.51
CA LEU A 79 -14.95 10.94 -8.24
C LEU A 79 -16.09 11.91 -7.96
N CYS A 80 -16.96 12.21 -8.93
CA CYS A 80 -18.06 13.15 -8.74
C CYS A 80 -19.08 12.60 -7.74
N GLY A 81 -19.51 13.44 -6.79
CA GLY A 81 -20.49 13.04 -5.76
C GLY A 81 -19.95 12.11 -4.67
N VAL A 82 -18.72 11.62 -4.79
CA VAL A 82 -18.11 10.80 -3.73
C VAL A 82 -17.69 11.71 -2.57
N GLY A 83 -18.17 11.41 -1.38
CA GLY A 83 -17.78 12.08 -0.14
C GLY A 83 -16.40 11.60 0.37
N GLY A 84 -16.30 11.27 1.65
CA GLY A 84 -15.13 10.58 2.17
C GLY A 84 -15.01 9.16 1.61
N ALA A 85 -13.79 8.75 1.23
CA ALA A 85 -13.56 7.45 0.63
C ALA A 85 -12.14 6.93 0.93
N ILE A 86 -11.98 5.63 0.84
CA ILE A 86 -10.66 5.00 0.74
C ILE A 86 -10.28 4.94 -0.75
N ILE A 87 -9.13 5.48 -1.09
CA ILE A 87 -8.54 5.32 -2.43
C ILE A 87 -7.50 4.22 -2.37
N THR A 88 -7.48 3.33 -3.34
CA THR A 88 -6.41 2.34 -3.52
C THR A 88 -5.66 2.60 -4.81
N SER A 89 -4.35 2.37 -4.82
CA SER A 89 -3.52 2.45 -6.03
C SER A 89 -2.38 1.44 -5.98
N ASN A 90 -1.91 0.98 -7.13
CA ASN A 90 -0.63 0.29 -7.21
C ASN A 90 0.51 1.27 -6.85
N HIS A 91 1.57 0.78 -6.19
CA HIS A 91 2.67 1.61 -5.69
C HIS A 91 3.90 1.45 -6.59
N ILE A 92 4.08 2.43 -7.50
CA ILE A 92 4.97 2.32 -8.65
C ILE A 92 6.06 3.39 -8.71
N SER A 93 5.93 4.42 -7.89
CA SER A 93 6.87 5.55 -7.90
C SER A 93 6.83 6.29 -6.57
N PRO A 94 7.95 6.87 -6.09
CA PRO A 94 7.92 7.78 -4.94
C PRO A 94 7.04 9.02 -5.15
N PHE A 95 6.66 9.30 -6.40
CA PHE A 95 5.87 10.46 -6.79
C PHE A 95 4.41 10.14 -7.11
N ASP A 96 4.01 8.87 -7.08
CA ASP A 96 2.65 8.46 -7.47
C ASP A 96 1.57 9.11 -6.60
N CYS A 97 1.81 9.31 -5.32
CA CYS A 97 0.89 10.02 -4.44
C CYS A 97 0.61 11.47 -4.90
N ALA A 98 1.61 12.17 -5.46
CA ALA A 98 1.42 13.51 -6.03
C ALA A 98 0.60 13.46 -7.33
N LEU A 99 0.79 12.42 -8.15
CA LEU A 99 0.00 12.18 -9.35
C LEU A 99 -1.45 11.82 -9.02
N VAL A 100 -1.68 10.99 -7.99
CA VAL A 100 -3.01 10.73 -7.44
C VAL A 100 -3.63 12.02 -6.89
N LYS A 101 -2.88 12.84 -6.15
CA LYS A 101 -3.35 14.15 -5.67
C LYS A 101 -3.76 15.07 -6.83
N ARG A 102 -3.03 15.05 -7.95
CA ARG A 102 -3.40 15.78 -9.16
C ARG A 102 -4.74 15.32 -9.73
N ALA A 103 -5.02 14.02 -9.71
CA ALA A 103 -6.30 13.45 -10.16
C ALA A 103 -7.46 13.82 -9.23
N VAL A 104 -7.24 13.72 -7.92
CA VAL A 104 -8.21 14.09 -6.87
C VAL A 104 -8.49 15.59 -6.84
N GLY A 105 -7.49 16.41 -7.21
CA GLY A 105 -7.60 17.85 -7.29
C GLY A 105 -7.57 18.54 -5.93
N ARG A 106 -8.47 19.52 -5.71
CA ARG A 106 -8.53 20.32 -4.47
C ARG A 106 -9.07 19.55 -3.27
N ARG A 107 -9.63 18.36 -3.45
CA ARG A 107 -10.13 17.56 -2.33
C ARG A 107 -9.01 17.22 -1.37
N ARG A 108 -9.30 17.30 -0.08
CA ARG A 108 -8.34 16.97 0.97
C ARG A 108 -8.06 15.47 0.96
N MET A 109 -6.79 15.11 1.01
CA MET A 109 -6.35 13.71 0.94
C MET A 109 -5.34 13.42 2.04
N LYS A 110 -5.53 12.31 2.75
CA LYS A 110 -4.55 11.70 3.66
C LYS A 110 -3.88 10.54 2.94
N ILE A 111 -2.69 10.15 3.38
CA ILE A 111 -1.90 9.09 2.74
C ILE A 111 -1.34 8.19 3.84
N THR A 112 -1.71 6.91 3.83
CA THR A 112 -1.07 5.95 4.74
C THR A 112 0.34 5.63 4.27
N VAL A 113 1.29 5.65 5.19
CA VAL A 113 2.70 5.36 4.90
C VAL A 113 3.28 4.40 5.94
N ALA A 114 4.30 3.65 5.57
CA ALA A 114 5.02 2.82 6.53
C ALA A 114 5.76 3.69 7.55
N ASP A 115 6.01 3.15 8.74
CA ASP A 115 6.67 3.82 9.87
C ASP A 115 8.04 4.42 9.49
N PHE A 116 8.81 3.75 8.64
CA PHE A 116 10.11 4.20 8.17
C PHE A 116 10.08 5.47 7.28
N ASN A 117 8.89 5.94 6.89
CA ASN A 117 8.69 7.22 6.20
C ASN A 117 8.36 8.37 7.18
N ASN A 118 8.27 8.09 8.48
CA ASN A 118 8.01 9.11 9.50
C ASN A 118 9.32 9.69 10.05
N TRP A 119 10.02 10.47 9.24
CA TRP A 119 11.32 11.01 9.61
C TRP A 119 11.21 12.12 10.65
N ASP A 120 12.16 12.13 11.62
CA ASP A 120 12.31 13.19 12.62
C ASP A 120 13.23 14.30 12.09
N ASN A 121 12.77 15.01 11.06
CA ASN A 121 13.43 16.15 10.45
C ASN A 121 12.41 17.05 9.73
N LEU A 122 12.90 18.14 9.12
CA LEU A 122 12.06 19.09 8.38
C LEU A 122 11.29 18.41 7.24
N GLY A 123 11.92 17.50 6.50
CA GLY A 123 11.27 16.73 5.43
C GLY A 123 10.10 15.90 5.96
N GLY A 124 10.29 15.19 7.08
CA GLY A 124 9.22 14.47 7.76
C GLY A 124 8.10 15.38 8.28
N ALA A 125 8.45 16.58 8.80
CA ALA A 125 7.46 17.57 9.21
C ALA A 125 6.60 18.05 8.04
N ILE A 126 7.19 18.30 6.87
CA ILE A 126 6.48 18.66 5.64
C ILE A 126 5.57 17.50 5.18
N LEU A 127 6.07 16.26 5.18
CA LEU A 127 5.26 15.09 4.81
C LEU A 127 4.05 14.94 5.73
N ARG A 128 4.24 15.07 7.05
CA ARG A 128 3.13 15.03 8.03
C ARG A 128 2.14 16.16 7.80
N ALA A 129 2.61 17.38 7.52
CA ALA A 129 1.74 18.51 7.18
C ALA A 129 0.98 18.29 5.86
N SER A 130 1.59 17.59 4.89
CA SER A 130 0.93 17.19 3.64
C SER A 130 -0.09 16.05 3.80
N GLY A 131 -0.28 15.53 5.01
CA GLY A 131 -1.33 14.57 5.33
C GLY A 131 -0.87 13.11 5.39
N THR A 132 0.41 12.81 5.55
CA THR A 132 0.85 11.42 5.76
C THR A 132 0.41 10.89 7.12
N MET A 133 0.00 9.62 7.14
CA MET A 133 -0.46 8.88 8.31
C MET A 133 0.43 7.64 8.48
N PRO A 134 1.52 7.72 9.27
CA PRO A 134 2.43 6.60 9.45
C PRO A 134 1.77 5.46 10.23
N MET A 135 2.00 4.22 9.78
CA MET A 135 1.48 3.01 10.40
C MET A 135 2.42 2.53 11.49
N GLY A 136 1.99 2.64 12.76
CA GLY A 136 2.75 2.14 13.90
C GLY A 136 2.52 0.66 14.19
N GLY A 137 3.45 0.05 14.93
CA GLY A 137 3.33 -1.30 15.44
C GLY A 137 2.34 -1.41 16.62
N GLY A 138 1.89 -2.65 16.89
CA GLY A 138 1.02 -2.93 18.03
C GLY A 138 -0.47 -2.57 17.84
N ILE A 139 -1.30 -3.11 18.70
CA ILE A 139 -2.77 -2.99 18.59
C ILE A 139 -3.23 -1.57 18.89
N ALA A 140 -2.65 -0.90 19.90
CA ALA A 140 -3.03 0.45 20.29
C ALA A 140 -2.72 1.49 19.19
N CYS A 141 -1.56 1.40 18.53
CA CYS A 141 -1.23 2.27 17.39
C CYS A 141 -2.17 2.04 16.21
N ARG A 142 -2.51 0.78 15.91
CA ARG A 142 -3.47 0.44 14.85
C ARG A 142 -4.88 0.95 15.16
N LYS A 143 -5.30 0.92 16.44
CA LYS A 143 -6.57 1.49 16.86
C LYS A 143 -6.57 3.01 16.64
N ASN A 144 -5.56 3.72 17.11
CA ASN A 144 -5.43 5.16 16.91
C ASN A 144 -5.43 5.56 15.43
N LEU A 145 -4.68 4.85 14.57
CA LEU A 145 -4.72 5.05 13.12
C LEU A 145 -6.12 4.83 12.55
N SER A 146 -6.81 3.75 12.96
CA SER A 146 -8.18 3.46 12.54
C SER A 146 -9.15 4.58 12.91
N ASP A 147 -9.03 5.13 14.12
CA ASP A 147 -9.86 6.24 14.60
C ASP A 147 -9.57 7.53 13.79
N ALA A 148 -8.31 7.79 13.45
CA ALA A 148 -7.91 8.92 12.61
C ALA A 148 -8.38 8.78 11.14
N ILE A 149 -8.38 7.55 10.59
CA ILE A 149 -8.96 7.26 9.27
C ILE A 149 -10.46 7.55 9.30
N LYS A 150 -11.16 7.05 10.32
CA LYS A 150 -12.60 7.31 10.52
C LYS A 150 -12.90 8.81 10.55
N ALA A 151 -12.17 9.56 11.36
CA ALA A 151 -12.32 11.01 11.43
C ALA A 151 -12.08 11.69 10.08
N SER A 152 -11.08 11.22 9.33
CA SER A 152 -10.74 11.78 8.01
C SER A 152 -11.84 11.53 6.97
N VAL A 153 -12.37 10.30 6.87
CA VAL A 153 -13.42 10.00 5.89
C VAL A 153 -14.75 10.65 6.26
N ASN A 154 -15.06 10.79 7.56
CA ASN A 154 -16.25 11.52 8.03
C ASN A 154 -16.16 13.03 7.73
N ASP A 155 -14.95 13.60 7.70
CA ASP A 155 -14.69 14.99 7.26
C ASP A 155 -14.63 15.13 5.70
N GLY A 156 -15.12 14.15 4.98
CA GLY A 156 -15.17 14.16 3.52
C GLY A 156 -13.82 14.05 2.83
N ARG A 157 -12.77 13.64 3.54
CA ARG A 157 -11.42 13.46 2.98
C ARG A 157 -11.28 12.10 2.33
N PHE A 158 -10.40 12.04 1.35
CA PHE A 158 -9.92 10.79 0.81
C PHE A 158 -8.71 10.28 1.61
N VAL A 159 -8.64 8.95 1.80
CA VAL A 159 -7.48 8.32 2.44
C VAL A 159 -6.88 7.33 1.44
N LEU A 160 -5.67 7.64 0.97
CA LEU A 160 -4.93 6.83 0.01
C LEU A 160 -4.20 5.70 0.72
N PHE A 161 -4.40 4.50 0.20
CA PHE A 161 -3.66 3.29 0.54
C PHE A 161 -2.97 2.72 -0.68
N TYR A 162 -1.82 2.10 -0.45
CA TYR A 162 -1.15 1.22 -1.40
C TYR A 162 -1.29 -0.22 -0.90
N PRO A 163 -2.39 -0.91 -1.25
CA PRO A 163 -2.68 -2.22 -0.68
C PRO A 163 -1.71 -3.31 -1.14
N GLU A 164 -0.85 -3.04 -2.11
CA GLU A 164 0.26 -3.91 -2.50
C GLU A 164 1.40 -3.95 -1.46
N GLY A 165 1.39 -3.05 -0.47
CA GLY A 165 2.29 -3.04 0.70
C GLY A 165 3.68 -2.46 0.47
N ALA A 166 4.18 -2.43 -0.76
CA ALA A 166 5.51 -1.95 -1.06
C ALA A 166 5.61 -1.26 -2.43
N LEU A 167 6.55 -0.34 -2.57
CA LEU A 167 6.86 0.32 -3.84
C LEU A 167 7.74 -0.59 -4.71
N TRP A 168 7.26 -0.89 -5.93
CA TRP A 168 8.03 -1.50 -7.00
C TRP A 168 8.06 -0.57 -8.21
N TRP A 169 9.21 -0.08 -8.57
CA TRP A 169 9.37 0.98 -9.55
C TRP A 169 8.87 0.59 -10.94
N CYS A 170 7.80 1.26 -11.39
CA CYS A 170 7.18 1.03 -12.70
C CYS A 170 6.87 -0.44 -12.99
N TYR A 171 6.55 -1.21 -11.96
CA TYR A 171 6.09 -2.58 -12.14
C TYR A 171 4.66 -2.58 -12.71
N GLU A 172 4.46 -3.30 -13.79
CA GLU A 172 3.24 -3.18 -14.61
C GLU A 172 2.11 -4.10 -14.15
N LYS A 173 2.46 -5.31 -13.66
CA LYS A 173 1.49 -6.34 -13.34
C LYS A 173 0.78 -6.05 -12.01
N PRO A 174 -0.53 -6.36 -11.90
CA PRO A 174 -1.24 -6.27 -10.61
C PRO A 174 -0.61 -7.19 -9.58
N ARG A 175 -0.39 -6.72 -8.37
CA ARG A 175 0.13 -7.52 -7.25
C ARG A 175 -0.97 -7.88 -6.26
N PRO A 176 -0.83 -8.94 -5.45
CA PRO A 176 -1.78 -9.29 -4.39
C PRO A 176 -2.02 -8.12 -3.44
N LEU A 177 -3.28 -7.95 -3.03
CA LEU A 177 -3.73 -6.83 -2.21
C LEU A 177 -3.88 -7.26 -0.74
N LEU A 178 -3.38 -6.43 0.18
CA LEU A 178 -3.53 -6.56 1.62
C LEU A 178 -4.89 -6.00 2.08
N ASP A 179 -5.44 -6.53 3.15
CA ASP A 179 -6.81 -6.26 3.62
C ASP A 179 -7.03 -4.86 4.22
N GLY A 180 -5.96 -4.19 4.69
CA GLY A 180 -6.06 -2.99 5.53
C GLY A 180 -6.91 -1.85 4.96
N ALA A 181 -6.82 -1.58 3.65
CA ALA A 181 -7.61 -0.58 2.95
C ALA A 181 -9.10 -0.94 2.97
N PHE A 182 -9.41 -2.17 2.60
CA PHE A 182 -10.77 -2.70 2.44
C PHE A 182 -11.47 -2.86 3.78
N TYR A 183 -10.75 -3.35 4.80
CA TYR A 183 -11.24 -3.37 6.18
C TYR A 183 -11.57 -1.96 6.68
N SER A 184 -10.71 -0.97 6.40
CA SER A 184 -10.97 0.42 6.77
C SER A 184 -12.21 0.98 6.08
N ALA A 185 -12.43 0.67 4.82
CA ALA A 185 -13.61 1.07 4.08
C ALA A 185 -14.88 0.41 4.63
N ALA A 186 -14.88 -0.91 4.77
CA ALA A 186 -16.01 -1.68 5.28
C ALA A 186 -16.40 -1.26 6.70
N LYS A 187 -15.42 -1.12 7.60
CA LYS A 187 -15.64 -0.71 9.00
C LYS A 187 -16.26 0.68 9.13
N ASN A 188 -15.89 1.60 8.26
CA ASN A 188 -16.37 3.00 8.29
C ASN A 188 -17.57 3.24 7.36
N ASN A 189 -18.05 2.19 6.70
CA ASN A 189 -19.16 2.26 5.73
C ASN A 189 -18.95 3.33 4.65
N VAL A 190 -17.74 3.38 4.08
CA VAL A 190 -17.38 4.30 2.99
C VAL A 190 -16.90 3.53 1.77
N PRO A 191 -17.02 4.08 0.55
CA PRO A 191 -16.58 3.38 -0.64
C PRO A 191 -15.05 3.25 -0.74
N VAL A 192 -14.61 2.22 -1.47
CA VAL A 192 -13.28 2.16 -2.07
C VAL A 192 -13.36 2.71 -3.48
N VAL A 193 -12.46 3.64 -3.83
CA VAL A 193 -12.25 4.09 -5.20
C VAL A 193 -10.97 3.47 -5.72
N PRO A 194 -11.03 2.42 -6.55
CA PRO A 194 -9.86 1.78 -7.09
C PRO A 194 -9.19 2.64 -8.14
N MET A 195 -7.87 2.77 -8.06
CA MET A 195 -7.05 3.43 -9.06
C MET A 195 -5.90 2.51 -9.47
N PHE A 196 -5.53 2.56 -10.74
CA PHE A 196 -4.44 1.75 -11.25
C PHE A 196 -3.63 2.53 -12.29
N PHE A 197 -2.31 2.56 -12.12
CA PHE A 197 -1.40 3.12 -13.11
C PHE A 197 -0.99 2.07 -14.12
N THR A 198 -1.06 2.43 -15.39
CA THR A 198 -0.45 1.72 -16.51
C THR A 198 0.60 2.58 -17.19
N PHE A 199 1.47 1.98 -17.99
CA PHE A 199 2.61 2.65 -18.58
C PHE A 199 2.70 2.36 -20.07
N GLU A 200 3.19 3.35 -20.82
CA GLU A 200 3.62 3.21 -22.20
C GLU A 200 5.07 3.71 -22.33
N ASP A 201 5.91 2.90 -22.95
CA ASP A 201 7.26 3.33 -23.28
C ASP A 201 7.22 4.35 -24.42
N TYR A 202 8.00 5.42 -24.32
CA TYR A 202 8.09 6.40 -25.39
C TYR A 202 9.50 6.96 -25.55
N GLY A 203 9.78 7.48 -26.76
CA GLY A 203 11.06 8.11 -27.09
C GLY A 203 12.17 7.08 -27.33
N ARG A 204 13.39 7.60 -27.45
CA ARG A 204 14.57 6.77 -27.68
C ARG A 204 15.00 6.08 -26.38
N GLU A 205 15.46 4.85 -26.50
CA GLU A 205 16.10 4.13 -25.41
C GLU A 205 17.43 4.77 -25.07
N ARG A 206 17.69 5.00 -23.78
CA ARG A 206 18.95 5.49 -23.27
C ARG A 206 19.37 4.61 -22.10
N ASP A 207 20.54 4.00 -22.18
CA ASP A 207 21.08 3.08 -21.17
C ASP A 207 20.11 1.93 -20.81
N GLY A 208 19.43 1.37 -21.81
CA GLY A 208 18.44 0.32 -21.62
C GLY A 208 17.14 0.79 -21.00
N ILE A 209 16.89 2.11 -20.92
CA ILE A 209 15.70 2.72 -20.33
C ILE A 209 14.97 3.55 -21.35
N ARG A 210 13.67 3.27 -21.54
CA ARG A 210 12.74 4.18 -22.20
C ARG A 210 12.02 5.01 -21.16
N LYS A 211 11.68 6.26 -21.54
CA LYS A 211 10.79 7.08 -20.73
C LYS A 211 9.41 6.43 -20.73
N LYS A 212 8.72 6.51 -19.60
CA LYS A 212 7.36 5.96 -19.46
C LYS A 212 6.35 7.11 -19.42
N ARG A 213 5.27 6.96 -20.19
CA ARG A 213 4.05 7.76 -20.08
C ARG A 213 3.15 7.05 -19.08
N PHE A 214 2.61 7.79 -18.12
CA PHE A 214 1.74 7.24 -17.10
C PHE A 214 0.28 7.50 -17.44
N THR A 215 -0.55 6.48 -17.33
CA THR A 215 -2.01 6.63 -17.36
C THR A 215 -2.56 6.18 -16.02
N LEU A 216 -3.24 7.08 -15.31
CA LEU A 216 -3.96 6.77 -14.09
C LEU A 216 -5.42 6.47 -14.44
N HIS A 217 -5.84 5.24 -14.23
CA HIS A 217 -7.23 4.81 -14.40
C HIS A 217 -7.94 4.88 -13.05
N ILE A 218 -9.13 5.46 -13.03
CA ILE A 218 -9.97 5.61 -11.83
C ILE A 218 -11.25 4.82 -12.07
N GLY A 219 -11.46 3.78 -11.27
CA GLY A 219 -12.64 2.93 -11.32
C GLY A 219 -13.86 3.56 -10.65
N LYS A 220 -15.03 2.96 -10.86
CA LYS A 220 -16.25 3.32 -10.15
C LYS A 220 -16.08 3.04 -8.64
N PRO A 221 -16.66 3.88 -7.77
CA PRO A 221 -16.66 3.63 -6.32
C PRO A 221 -17.33 2.30 -5.98
N ILE A 222 -16.68 1.49 -5.17
CA ILE A 222 -17.18 0.21 -4.66
C ILE A 222 -17.69 0.45 -3.25
N TYR A 223 -19.01 0.46 -3.08
CA TYR A 223 -19.67 0.68 -1.78
C TYR A 223 -19.75 -0.62 -0.98
N PRO A 224 -19.65 -0.56 0.35
CA PRO A 224 -19.98 -1.70 1.21
C PRO A 224 -21.44 -2.11 0.99
N ASP A 225 -21.71 -3.40 1.05
CA ASP A 225 -23.05 -3.96 1.06
C ASP A 225 -23.56 -4.02 2.51
N THR A 226 -24.67 -3.40 2.80
CA THR A 226 -25.24 -3.33 4.15
C THR A 226 -25.74 -4.68 4.66
N ALA A 227 -26.00 -5.64 3.78
CA ALA A 227 -26.38 -7.00 4.13
C ALA A 227 -25.19 -7.89 4.56
N LEU A 228 -23.98 -7.46 4.27
CA LEU A 228 -22.76 -8.21 4.55
C LEU A 228 -22.03 -7.71 5.82
N SER A 229 -21.39 -8.63 6.52
CA SER A 229 -20.50 -8.30 7.63
C SER A 229 -19.28 -7.48 7.15
N VAL A 230 -18.58 -6.83 8.09
CA VAL A 230 -17.33 -6.10 7.80
C VAL A 230 -16.31 -7.01 7.13
N HIS A 231 -16.18 -8.26 7.58
CA HIS A 231 -15.23 -9.21 7.00
C HIS A 231 -15.62 -9.59 5.55
N GLN A 232 -16.87 -9.91 5.30
CA GLN A 232 -17.35 -10.23 3.95
C GLN A 232 -17.20 -9.04 3.00
N ASN A 233 -17.52 -7.82 3.44
CA ASN A 233 -17.27 -6.59 2.68
C ASN A 233 -15.78 -6.38 2.39
N THR A 234 -14.90 -6.67 3.36
CA THR A 234 -13.44 -6.56 3.16
C THR A 234 -12.99 -7.46 2.01
N VAL A 235 -13.41 -8.72 2.01
CA VAL A 235 -13.08 -9.69 0.95
C VAL A 235 -13.66 -9.23 -0.39
N ARG A 236 -14.96 -8.94 -0.44
CA ARG A 236 -15.67 -8.51 -1.66
C ARG A 236 -15.03 -7.26 -2.29
N MET A 237 -14.79 -6.22 -1.49
CA MET A 237 -14.23 -4.96 -2.01
C MET A 237 -12.79 -5.15 -2.49
N LYS A 238 -12.01 -6.02 -1.86
CA LYS A 238 -10.66 -6.41 -2.30
C LYS A 238 -10.70 -7.12 -3.64
N GLU A 239 -11.57 -8.10 -3.81
CA GLU A 239 -11.73 -8.86 -5.05
C GLU A 239 -12.18 -7.97 -6.20
N LEU A 240 -13.18 -7.11 -5.99
CA LEU A 240 -13.64 -6.16 -6.99
C LEU A 240 -12.54 -5.15 -7.38
N THR A 241 -11.74 -4.70 -6.42
CA THR A 241 -10.59 -3.83 -6.70
C THR A 241 -9.51 -4.56 -7.50
N TYR A 242 -9.20 -5.81 -7.15
CA TYR A 242 -8.24 -6.60 -7.90
C TYR A 242 -8.73 -6.89 -9.32
N SER A 243 -10.02 -7.21 -9.49
CA SER A 243 -10.65 -7.40 -10.80
C SER A 243 -10.56 -6.15 -11.67
N PHE A 244 -10.78 -4.95 -11.09
CA PHE A 244 -10.57 -3.68 -11.79
C PHE A 244 -9.11 -3.50 -12.22
N ASN A 245 -8.14 -3.79 -11.34
CA ASN A 245 -6.71 -3.69 -11.66
C ASN A 245 -6.34 -4.63 -12.82
N LEU A 246 -6.80 -5.88 -12.76
CA LEU A 246 -6.56 -6.90 -13.77
C LEU A 246 -7.19 -6.52 -15.12
N ALA A 247 -8.45 -6.13 -15.13
CA ALA A 247 -9.15 -5.70 -16.35
C ALA A 247 -8.47 -4.47 -16.98
N THR A 248 -8.02 -3.54 -16.14
CA THR A 248 -7.28 -2.34 -16.60
C THR A 248 -5.93 -2.73 -17.19
N TYR A 249 -5.22 -3.67 -16.58
CA TYR A 249 -3.97 -4.21 -17.11
C TYR A 249 -4.18 -4.86 -18.48
N ILE A 250 -5.14 -5.80 -18.59
CA ILE A 250 -5.45 -6.49 -19.84
C ILE A 250 -5.83 -5.49 -20.95
N LYS A 251 -6.66 -4.51 -20.63
CA LYS A 251 -7.04 -3.45 -21.58
C LYS A 251 -5.84 -2.62 -22.05
N ALA A 252 -4.89 -2.35 -21.19
CA ALA A 252 -3.72 -1.52 -21.51
C ALA A 252 -2.65 -2.29 -22.30
N TYR A 253 -2.44 -3.57 -22.00
CA TYR A 253 -1.31 -4.34 -22.54
C TYR A 253 -1.75 -5.43 -23.52
N GLY A 254 -3.04 -5.73 -23.63
CA GLY A 254 -3.60 -6.68 -24.60
C GLY A 254 -3.44 -8.15 -24.25
N HIS A 255 -2.95 -8.47 -23.07
CA HIS A 255 -2.74 -9.86 -22.60
C HIS A 255 -2.92 -9.94 -21.07
N GLU A 256 -3.11 -11.15 -20.55
CA GLU A 256 -3.09 -11.41 -19.12
C GLU A 256 -1.67 -11.25 -18.53
N PRO A 257 -1.55 -10.91 -17.24
CA PRO A 257 -0.25 -10.80 -16.60
C PRO A 257 0.42 -12.17 -16.44
N GLU A 258 1.58 -12.35 -17.07
CA GLU A 258 2.40 -13.54 -16.91
C GLU A 258 3.42 -13.33 -15.80
N TYR A 259 3.27 -14.03 -14.69
CA TYR A 259 4.22 -14.00 -13.58
C TYR A 259 5.30 -15.06 -13.77
N LEU A 260 6.51 -14.77 -13.30
CA LEU A 260 7.60 -15.74 -13.31
C LEU A 260 7.20 -17.02 -12.56
N PRO A 261 7.71 -18.19 -12.97
CA PRO A 261 7.49 -19.43 -12.23
C PRO A 261 7.95 -19.28 -10.78
N GLU A 262 7.20 -19.88 -9.85
CA GLU A 262 7.60 -19.92 -8.47
C GLU A 262 8.85 -20.79 -8.32
N VAL A 263 9.92 -20.21 -7.80
CA VAL A 263 11.12 -20.94 -7.40
C VAL A 263 11.02 -21.18 -5.91
N ALA A 264 10.91 -22.43 -5.49
CA ALA A 264 11.00 -22.78 -4.08
C ALA A 264 12.35 -22.24 -3.54
N VAL A 265 12.28 -21.23 -2.70
CA VAL A 265 13.45 -20.76 -1.95
C VAL A 265 13.80 -21.91 -1.01
N ALA A 266 14.93 -22.58 -1.24
CA ALA A 266 15.41 -23.59 -0.34
C ALA A 266 15.45 -23.01 1.08
N ALA A 267 14.85 -23.70 2.03
CA ALA A 267 14.64 -23.24 3.41
C ALA A 267 15.94 -22.97 4.22
N ASP A 268 17.10 -23.18 3.60
CA ASP A 268 18.41 -23.13 4.26
C ASP A 268 18.90 -21.73 4.67
N THR A 269 18.28 -20.64 4.19
CA THR A 269 18.78 -19.31 4.52
C THR A 269 18.05 -18.62 5.68
N ALA A 270 16.91 -19.13 6.11
CA ALA A 270 16.16 -18.56 7.24
C ALA A 270 16.77 -19.01 8.59
N ASP A 271 17.14 -20.27 8.70
CA ASP A 271 17.73 -20.82 9.93
C ASP A 271 19.18 -20.32 10.16
N GLU A 272 19.95 -20.10 9.09
CA GLU A 272 21.29 -19.55 9.20
C GLU A 272 21.30 -18.06 9.62
N LYS A 273 20.32 -17.28 9.19
CA LYS A 273 20.14 -15.87 9.63
C LYS A 273 19.62 -15.77 11.07
N VAL A 274 18.74 -16.66 11.49
CA VAL A 274 18.26 -16.74 12.88
C VAL A 274 19.40 -17.22 13.79
N ALA A 275 20.20 -18.19 13.36
CA ALA A 275 21.38 -18.65 14.07
C ALA A 275 22.49 -17.58 14.18
N ALA A 276 22.70 -16.78 13.13
CA ALA A 276 23.68 -15.70 13.13
C ALA A 276 23.27 -14.54 14.05
N VAL A 277 21.98 -14.19 14.10
CA VAL A 277 21.45 -13.18 15.04
C VAL A 277 21.53 -13.67 16.48
N ALA A 278 21.20 -14.95 16.76
CA ALA A 278 21.31 -15.55 18.07
C ALA A 278 22.76 -15.72 18.54
N ALA A 279 23.71 -15.90 17.62
CA ALA A 279 25.13 -15.95 17.92
C ALA A 279 25.72 -14.55 18.20
N ALA A 280 25.23 -13.49 17.56
CA ALA A 280 25.63 -12.13 17.82
C ALA A 280 25.18 -11.59 19.19
N GLU A 281 24.07 -12.07 19.70
CA GLU A 281 23.55 -11.72 21.03
C GLU A 281 24.26 -12.46 22.19
N ARG A 282 25.08 -13.49 21.90
CA ARG A 282 25.80 -14.28 22.91
C ARG A 282 27.26 -13.84 23.16
N GLN A 283 27.70 -12.72 22.62
CA GLN A 283 29.03 -12.20 22.97
C GLN A 283 28.99 -11.57 24.38
N PRO A 284 29.80 -12.04 25.34
CA PRO A 284 29.81 -11.48 26.69
C PRO A 284 30.41 -10.06 26.65
N ALA A 285 29.69 -9.12 27.25
CA ALA A 285 30.17 -7.75 27.47
C ALA A 285 31.54 -7.78 28.19
N LYS A 286 32.50 -7.06 27.62
CA LYS A 286 33.82 -6.85 28.23
C LYS A 286 33.61 -6.16 29.59
N THR A 287 34.09 -6.84 30.63
CA THR A 287 34.15 -6.33 32.02
C THR A 287 34.98 -5.04 32.09
N PRO A 288 34.49 -4.00 32.74
CA PRO A 288 35.34 -2.88 33.14
C PRO A 288 36.15 -3.20 34.42
N ASP A 289 37.31 -2.66 34.43
CA ASP A 289 38.36 -2.78 35.43
C ASP A 289 37.92 -2.34 36.84
N LYS A 290 38.36 -3.10 37.84
CA LYS A 290 38.15 -2.81 39.28
C LYS A 290 39.16 -1.81 39.76
N ASN A 291 38.74 -0.60 40.12
CA ASN A 291 39.32 0.13 41.30
C ASN A 291 38.60 1.48 41.48
N ALA A 292 37.69 1.54 42.46
CA ALA A 292 37.43 2.71 43.32
C ALA A 292 36.41 2.39 44.40
N ALA A 293 36.89 2.42 45.59
CA ALA A 293 36.32 2.62 46.94
C ALA A 293 34.79 2.65 47.20
N LYS A 294 34.39 1.84 48.20
CA LYS A 294 33.18 1.92 49.03
C LYS A 294 33.11 3.23 49.86
N PRO A 295 31.93 3.70 50.38
CA PRO A 295 31.24 2.98 51.44
C PRO A 295 29.70 3.05 51.55
N THR A 296 29.18 2.05 52.28
CA THR A 296 28.09 1.96 53.29
C THR A 296 26.60 2.21 52.98
N GLU A 297 25.90 1.08 53.13
CA GLU A 297 24.64 0.80 53.87
C GLU A 297 23.34 1.56 53.59
N ARG A 298 22.32 0.80 53.12
CA ARG A 298 21.15 0.32 53.87
C ARG A 298 20.23 -0.52 52.96
N ARG A 299 19.95 -1.73 53.47
CA ARG A 299 18.89 -2.64 52.97
C ARG A 299 17.54 -2.16 53.53
N PRO A 300 16.39 -2.40 52.85
CA PRO A 300 15.60 -3.61 53.17
C PRO A 300 15.05 -4.35 51.95
N GLU A 301 14.81 -5.60 52.17
CA GLU A 301 14.26 -6.67 51.29
C GLU A 301 12.74 -6.59 51.11
N PRO A 302 12.10 -7.66 50.48
CA PRO A 302 11.86 -7.79 49.03
C PRO A 302 10.35 -7.87 48.71
N ASN A 303 9.99 -7.65 47.46
CA ASN A 303 8.66 -8.09 47.03
C ASN A 303 8.78 -8.76 45.64
N GLU A 304 8.74 -10.09 45.67
CA GLU A 304 8.64 -10.94 44.49
C GLU A 304 7.35 -10.66 43.73
N ARG A 305 7.44 -10.10 42.52
CA ARG A 305 6.40 -10.23 41.52
C ARG A 305 6.95 -11.01 40.34
N ARG A 306 6.45 -12.26 40.22
CA ARG A 306 6.64 -13.16 39.10
C ARG A 306 6.31 -12.46 37.78
N THR A 307 7.27 -12.36 36.89
CA THR A 307 7.04 -12.06 35.48
C THR A 307 6.44 -13.26 34.78
N PRO A 308 5.31 -13.08 34.04
CA PRO A 308 4.77 -14.18 33.23
C PRO A 308 5.67 -14.43 32.02
N ALA A 309 5.86 -15.69 31.68
CA ALA A 309 6.58 -16.17 30.52
C ALA A 309 5.99 -15.58 29.20
N PRO A 310 6.82 -15.33 28.16
CA PRO A 310 6.34 -14.87 26.87
C PRO A 310 5.43 -15.91 26.23
N ARG A 311 4.25 -15.46 25.77
CA ARG A 311 3.34 -16.30 24.99
C ARG A 311 3.95 -16.58 23.62
N PRO A 312 3.80 -17.78 23.06
CA PRO A 312 4.24 -18.09 21.71
C PRO A 312 3.45 -17.25 20.70
N SER A 313 4.14 -16.84 19.63
CA SER A 313 3.56 -16.13 18.51
C SER A 313 2.42 -16.92 17.89
N PRO A 314 1.30 -16.29 17.51
CA PRO A 314 0.22 -16.98 16.83
C PRO A 314 0.69 -17.48 15.46
N SER A 315 0.66 -18.81 15.28
CA SER A 315 0.76 -19.44 13.96
C SER A 315 -0.45 -19.02 13.13
N TYR A 316 -0.23 -18.48 11.95
CA TYR A 316 -1.30 -18.24 10.99
C TYR A 316 -1.83 -19.58 10.50
N PRO A 317 -3.16 -19.79 10.46
CA PRO A 317 -3.71 -20.99 9.88
C PRO A 317 -3.45 -20.98 8.38
N SER A 318 -2.85 -22.06 7.87
CA SER A 318 -2.83 -22.41 6.46
C SER A 318 -4.26 -22.70 6.03
N TYR A 319 -4.78 -21.94 5.05
CA TYR A 319 -6.09 -22.19 4.48
C TYR A 319 -6.03 -23.43 3.59
N PRO A 320 -6.94 -24.43 3.77
CA PRO A 320 -7.08 -25.50 2.82
C PRO A 320 -7.63 -24.98 1.50
N ALA A 321 -7.03 -25.40 0.38
CA ALA A 321 -7.59 -25.22 -0.94
C ALA A 321 -8.86 -26.10 -1.03
N GLY A 322 -10.03 -25.50 -0.95
CA GLY A 322 -11.29 -26.19 -1.05
C GLY A 322 -12.46 -25.25 -1.25
N ASP A 323 -13.16 -25.51 -2.35
CA ASP A 323 -14.52 -25.05 -2.69
C ASP A 323 -14.73 -23.54 -2.86
N MET A 324 -14.39 -23.06 -4.05
CA MET A 324 -14.93 -21.81 -4.57
C MET A 324 -16.20 -22.09 -5.36
N THR A 325 -17.35 -21.91 -4.73
CA THR A 325 -18.59 -21.71 -5.50
C THR A 325 -18.47 -20.40 -6.28
N PRO A 326 -18.85 -20.35 -7.58
CA PRO A 326 -18.69 -19.15 -8.38
C PRO A 326 -19.54 -18.00 -7.80
N ALA A 327 -18.91 -16.84 -7.68
CA ALA A 327 -19.61 -15.60 -7.35
C ALA A 327 -20.65 -15.26 -8.45
N PRO A 328 -21.80 -14.64 -8.08
CA PRO A 328 -22.80 -14.27 -9.07
C PRO A 328 -22.19 -13.28 -10.08
N GLU A 329 -22.54 -13.45 -11.35
CA GLU A 329 -22.16 -12.58 -12.47
C GLU A 329 -22.62 -11.15 -12.20
N TYR A 330 -21.69 -10.29 -11.81
CA TYR A 330 -21.89 -8.84 -11.91
C TYR A 330 -21.25 -8.35 -13.20
N GLY A 331 -22.08 -8.25 -14.26
CA GLY A 331 -21.68 -7.63 -15.51
C GLY A 331 -21.21 -6.18 -15.30
N TYR A 332 -19.93 -5.91 -15.52
CA TYR A 332 -19.44 -4.55 -15.69
C TYR A 332 -19.78 -4.10 -17.12
N GLU A 333 -20.90 -3.41 -17.31
CA GLU A 333 -21.14 -2.64 -18.52
C GLU A 333 -20.26 -1.38 -18.50
N TYR A 334 -19.34 -1.27 -19.43
CA TYR A 334 -18.62 -0.05 -19.72
C TYR A 334 -19.56 0.94 -20.42
N PRO A 335 -19.67 2.20 -19.99
CA PRO A 335 -20.45 3.20 -20.72
C PRO A 335 -19.70 3.57 -22.01
N GLY A 336 -20.38 3.40 -23.16
CA GLY A 336 -20.15 4.08 -24.42
C GLY A 336 -18.90 3.70 -25.18
N GLU A 337 -19.02 2.69 -26.04
CA GLU A 337 -18.20 2.61 -27.26
C GLU A 337 -18.61 3.76 -28.19
N GLU A 338 -17.76 4.80 -28.32
CA GLU A 338 -17.76 5.57 -29.55
C GLU A 338 -17.18 4.68 -30.63
N ALA A 339 -18.01 4.35 -31.61
CA ALA A 339 -17.68 3.50 -32.74
C ALA A 339 -16.43 4.00 -33.46
N VAL A 340 -15.40 3.19 -33.49
CA VAL A 340 -14.29 3.34 -34.42
C VAL A 340 -14.79 2.86 -35.78
N PRO A 341 -14.80 3.69 -36.86
CA PRO A 341 -15.28 3.25 -38.16
C PRO A 341 -14.31 2.22 -38.74
N GLY A 342 -14.77 0.99 -38.96
CA GLY A 342 -14.03 0.03 -39.74
C GLY A 342 -14.04 -1.44 -39.28
N PHE A 343 -14.75 -1.79 -38.21
CA PHE A 343 -14.87 -3.19 -37.83
C PHE A 343 -16.32 -3.67 -37.93
N GLN A 344 -16.59 -4.53 -38.92
CA GLN A 344 -17.89 -5.19 -39.05
C GLN A 344 -18.07 -6.23 -37.94
N SER A 345 -19.08 -6.03 -37.11
CA SER A 345 -19.51 -6.95 -36.07
C SER A 345 -20.19 -8.19 -36.69
N ALA A 346 -19.60 -9.34 -36.53
CA ALA A 346 -20.32 -10.60 -36.65
C ALA A 346 -20.95 -10.93 -35.28
N GLY A 347 -22.25 -10.95 -35.28
CA GLY A 347 -23.27 -11.48 -34.40
C GLY A 347 -22.95 -11.94 -32.97
N GLY A 348 -23.72 -11.43 -32.09
CA GLY A 348 -24.13 -11.77 -30.74
C GLY A 348 -23.60 -13.11 -30.14
N GLY A 349 -22.93 -12.98 -29.03
CA GLY A 349 -22.62 -14.09 -28.13
C GLY A 349 -21.99 -13.56 -26.86
N VAL A 350 -22.72 -13.70 -25.77
CA VAL A 350 -22.23 -13.47 -24.40
C VAL A 350 -21.07 -14.44 -24.16
N ALA A 351 -19.85 -13.92 -24.05
CA ALA A 351 -18.70 -14.75 -23.71
C ALA A 351 -18.70 -15.01 -22.20
N ALA A 352 -19.18 -16.18 -21.80
CA ALA A 352 -18.95 -16.73 -20.47
C ALA A 352 -17.48 -17.17 -20.37
N PHE A 353 -16.71 -16.53 -19.50
CA PHE A 353 -15.34 -16.95 -19.21
C PHE A 353 -15.34 -18.12 -18.22
N THR A 354 -15.17 -19.31 -18.73
CA THR A 354 -14.90 -20.52 -17.93
C THR A 354 -13.39 -20.61 -17.71
N ILE A 355 -12.96 -20.50 -16.48
CA ILE A 355 -11.56 -20.77 -16.11
C ILE A 355 -11.36 -22.28 -16.09
N THR A 356 -10.76 -22.83 -17.15
CA THR A 356 -10.33 -24.23 -17.20
C THR A 356 -8.91 -24.32 -16.66
N ARG A 357 -8.72 -24.87 -15.46
CA ARG A 357 -7.42 -25.34 -15.00
C ARG A 357 -6.95 -26.46 -15.95
N LYS A 358 -5.82 -26.29 -16.59
CA LYS A 358 -5.01 -27.44 -17.06
C LYS A 358 -4.04 -27.81 -15.94
N ILE A 359 -4.13 -29.07 -15.56
CA ILE A 359 -3.25 -29.79 -14.64
C ILE A 359 -1.85 -29.89 -15.24
#